data_4621a7d151c5c61e51f0127ed1873954
#
_entry.id   4621a7d151c5c61e51f0127ed1873954
#
_cell.length_a   1.000
_cell.length_b   1.000
_cell.length_c   1.000
_cell.angle_alpha   90.00
_cell.angle_beta   90.00
_cell.angle_gamma   90.00
#
_symmetry.space_group_name_H-M   'P 1'
#
loop_
_entity.id
_entity.type
_entity.pdbx_description
1 polymer ?
#
loop_
_entity_poly.entity_id
_entity_poly.type
_entity_poly.pdbx_seq_one_letter_code
_entity_poly.pdbx_strand_id
1 'polypeptide(L)'
;MAVYCSEQKTRMLKNDTVVGQNMRAYLLSLLMITVSLAGCISNEDNASTDIGNTTEDDLVLPEWQIGDQWLYTFITPQFGEDSTRLVVADVREDDGLFMLGISSEGEAQRHAVINHNPFLGRVTMDGLSVYENGEPQPVFNFPWEAGNTWAFRLLGQDWSATTDNIYNGEVTVSASSTEGHQLSYVFSGRQGFIMSLLWADNEGVVNLQMSLIQKDTGYTGDVFFYRAGDLHDNLYEENDQEIYDSFFDEGYSPNEAWDTLVWYLDVEIDDKGGSGTLTISDQQDGSSPLSRAWGNGATEKGSFGTIPSKTGEHRITLTLQGETSFVHLKVAGALVRSWTL
;
A
#
# COMPACT_ATOMS: atom_id res chain seq x y z
N MET A 1 -10.62 50.23 -9.30
CA MET A 1 -9.35 49.77 -8.75
C MET A 1 -9.42 49.93 -7.24
N ALA A 2 -9.11 48.89 -6.47
CA ALA A 2 -9.33 48.76 -5.03
C ALA A 2 -10.77 48.42 -4.62
N VAL A 3 -11.01 47.15 -4.35
CA VAL A 3 -11.64 46.50 -3.18
C VAL A 3 -11.68 44.99 -3.45
N TYR A 4 -10.72 44.24 -2.94
CA TYR A 4 -10.80 42.81 -2.67
C TYR A 4 -9.62 42.45 -1.75
N CYS A 5 -9.79 42.67 -0.46
CA CYS A 5 -8.87 42.14 0.53
C CYS A 5 -9.48 42.29 1.93
N SER A 6 -10.40 41.40 2.33
CA SER A 6 -10.76 41.23 3.74
C SER A 6 -11.78 40.10 3.94
N GLU A 7 -11.43 38.84 3.71
CA GLU A 7 -12.26 37.72 4.22
C GLU A 7 -11.48 36.40 4.43
N GLN A 8 -10.18 36.45 4.70
CA GLN A 8 -9.40 35.27 5.01
C GLN A 8 -8.82 35.21 6.44
N LYS A 9 -9.46 35.82 7.42
CA LYS A 9 -8.90 35.89 8.79
C LYS A 9 -9.78 35.31 9.92
N THR A 10 -10.83 34.57 9.62
CA THR A 10 -11.75 34.07 10.67
C THR A 10 -11.97 32.55 10.69
N ARG A 11 -11.19 31.76 9.98
CA ARG A 11 -11.28 30.29 10.00
C ARG A 11 -10.16 29.56 10.75
N MET A 12 -9.25 30.26 11.41
CA MET A 12 -8.09 29.66 12.12
C MET A 12 -8.23 29.47 13.63
N LEU A 13 -9.42 29.43 14.19
CA LEU A 13 -9.59 29.33 15.66
C LEU A 13 -10.62 28.29 16.13
N LYS A 14 -10.78 27.17 15.41
CA LYS A 14 -11.66 26.07 15.88
C LYS A 14 -11.08 24.65 15.86
N ASN A 15 -9.84 24.45 15.45
CA ASN A 15 -9.24 23.10 15.38
C ASN A 15 -8.29 22.72 16.54
N ASP A 16 -8.09 23.58 17.55
CA ASP A 16 -7.10 23.29 18.60
C ASP A 16 -7.55 22.34 19.71
N THR A 17 -8.78 21.82 19.67
CA THR A 17 -9.29 20.98 20.79
C THR A 17 -9.35 19.48 20.47
N VAL A 18 -9.26 19.07 19.22
CA VAL A 18 -9.35 17.64 18.83
C VAL A 18 -7.97 16.99 18.72
N VAL A 19 -6.93 17.76 18.38
CA VAL A 19 -5.54 17.23 18.25
C VAL A 19 -4.97 16.77 19.59
N GLY A 20 -5.40 17.35 20.72
CA GLY A 20 -4.87 17.03 22.06
C GLY A 20 -5.28 15.66 22.62
N GLN A 21 -6.35 15.04 22.15
CA GLN A 21 -6.81 13.74 22.67
C GLN A 21 -6.15 12.56 21.95
N ASN A 22 -5.88 12.69 20.66
CA ASN A 22 -5.28 11.60 19.88
C ASN A 22 -3.78 11.44 20.22
N MET A 23 -3.06 12.51 20.49
CA MET A 23 -1.63 12.43 20.87
C MET A 23 -1.39 11.68 22.20
N ARG A 24 -2.36 11.65 23.12
CA ARG A 24 -2.24 10.90 24.39
C ARG A 24 -2.44 9.40 24.19
N ALA A 25 -3.20 8.98 23.21
CA ALA A 25 -3.42 7.58 22.87
C ALA A 25 -2.16 6.96 22.20
N TYR A 26 -1.49 7.70 21.33
CA TYR A 26 -0.26 7.24 20.67
C TYR A 26 0.94 7.15 21.62
N LEU A 27 1.07 8.07 22.58
CA LEU A 27 2.12 8.00 23.62
C LEU A 27 1.93 6.79 24.56
N LEU A 28 0.70 6.36 24.82
CA LEU A 28 0.42 5.17 25.64
C LEU A 28 0.67 3.87 24.87
N SER A 29 0.44 3.81 23.56
CA SER A 29 0.75 2.64 22.75
C SER A 29 2.27 2.45 22.56
N LEU A 30 3.02 3.54 22.41
CA LEU A 30 4.49 3.48 22.32
C LEU A 30 5.13 3.01 23.64
N LEU A 31 4.52 3.35 24.79
CA LEU A 31 5.00 2.92 26.10
C LEU A 31 4.75 1.43 26.40
N MET A 32 3.72 0.83 25.79
CA MET A 32 3.42 -0.60 25.96
C MET A 32 4.37 -1.52 25.19
N ILE A 33 4.96 -1.04 24.09
CA ILE A 33 5.93 -1.82 23.31
C ILE A 33 7.28 -1.93 24.01
N THR A 34 7.64 -0.96 24.86
CA THR A 34 8.92 -0.97 25.58
C THR A 34 8.93 -1.82 26.87
N VAL A 35 7.77 -2.23 27.39
CA VAL A 35 7.66 -2.99 28.65
C VAL A 35 7.71 -4.51 28.45
N SER A 36 7.49 -5.01 27.23
CA SER A 36 7.51 -6.46 26.94
C SER A 36 8.90 -7.07 26.70
N LEU A 37 9.98 -6.27 26.76
CA LEU A 37 11.36 -6.74 26.61
C LEU A 37 12.13 -6.97 27.92
N ALA A 38 11.49 -6.80 29.08
CA ALA A 38 12.11 -7.01 30.38
C ALA A 38 11.46 -8.18 31.12
N GLY A 39 11.82 -9.40 30.72
CA GLY A 39 11.38 -10.57 31.49
C GLY A 39 11.80 -11.90 30.88
N CYS A 40 12.99 -12.34 31.22
CA CYS A 40 13.33 -13.69 31.68
C CYS A 40 14.86 -13.84 31.69
N ILE A 41 15.47 -13.46 32.79
CA ILE A 41 16.77 -14.05 33.19
C ILE A 41 16.42 -15.14 34.22
N SER A 42 16.40 -16.38 33.80
CA SER A 42 16.53 -17.54 34.68
C SER A 42 17.81 -18.27 34.30
N ASN A 43 18.76 -18.28 35.25
CA ASN A 43 19.89 -19.17 35.24
C ASN A 43 19.38 -20.61 35.34
N GLU A 44 19.88 -21.50 34.50
CA GLU A 44 20.64 -22.70 34.94
C GLU A 44 20.95 -23.63 33.76
N ASP A 45 22.23 -24.07 33.75
CA ASP A 45 22.81 -25.30 33.26
C ASP A 45 22.98 -25.58 31.76
N ASN A 46 24.24 -25.41 31.34
CA ASN A 46 25.03 -26.24 30.42
C ASN A 46 24.26 -27.07 29.37
N ALA A 47 23.81 -26.40 28.34
CA ALA A 47 23.88 -26.95 27.01
C ALA A 47 24.68 -25.95 26.17
N SER A 48 25.78 -26.42 25.59
CA SER A 48 26.52 -25.70 24.56
C SER A 48 25.60 -25.46 23.38
N THR A 49 24.77 -24.41 23.47
CA THR A 49 24.11 -23.82 22.31
C THR A 49 25.19 -23.01 21.65
N ASP A 50 25.63 -23.49 20.52
CA ASP A 50 26.29 -22.72 19.49
C ASP A 50 25.45 -21.45 19.26
N ILE A 51 25.82 -20.37 19.95
CA ILE A 51 25.39 -19.03 19.61
C ILE A 51 26.15 -18.77 18.32
N GLY A 52 25.57 -19.19 17.21
CA GLY A 52 26.10 -18.93 15.88
C GLY A 52 26.37 -17.43 15.82
N ASN A 53 27.64 -17.11 15.80
CA ASN A 53 28.14 -15.81 15.46
C ASN A 53 27.63 -15.58 14.02
N THR A 54 26.47 -14.90 13.85
CA THR A 54 25.98 -14.49 12.54
C THR A 54 27.01 -13.50 11.99
N THR A 55 27.84 -14.02 11.12
CA THR A 55 28.89 -13.27 10.44
C THR A 55 28.25 -12.36 9.39
N GLU A 56 29.00 -11.36 8.91
CA GLU A 56 28.63 -10.53 7.76
C GLU A 56 28.20 -11.35 6.53
N ASP A 57 28.54 -12.64 6.48
CA ASP A 57 28.17 -13.62 5.46
C ASP A 57 26.64 -13.83 5.31
N ASP A 58 25.81 -13.44 6.30
CA ASP A 58 24.35 -13.58 6.23
C ASP A 58 23.65 -12.45 5.44
N LEU A 59 24.38 -11.40 5.04
CA LEU A 59 23.85 -10.24 4.31
C LEU A 59 24.16 -10.29 2.80
N VAL A 60 24.29 -11.48 2.26
CA VAL A 60 24.42 -11.69 0.82
C VAL A 60 23.06 -11.54 0.12
N LEU A 61 23.12 -11.33 -1.17
CA LEU A 61 21.92 -11.31 -2.01
C LEU A 61 21.21 -12.67 -1.90
N PRO A 62 19.95 -12.73 -1.46
CA PRO A 62 19.24 -14.00 -1.29
C PRO A 62 18.86 -14.61 -2.64
N GLU A 63 18.92 -15.94 -2.71
CA GLU A 63 18.43 -16.74 -3.83
C GLU A 63 17.04 -17.28 -3.50
N TRP A 64 16.01 -16.61 -3.99
CA TRP A 64 14.63 -17.05 -3.78
C TRP A 64 14.25 -18.22 -4.68
N GLN A 65 13.35 -19.06 -4.19
CA GLN A 65 12.79 -20.20 -4.91
C GLN A 65 11.28 -20.08 -5.03
N ILE A 66 10.71 -20.75 -6.03
CA ILE A 66 9.24 -20.85 -6.18
C ILE A 66 8.66 -21.44 -4.88
N GLY A 67 7.64 -20.76 -4.34
CA GLY A 67 7.00 -21.14 -3.08
C GLY A 67 7.65 -20.56 -1.82
N ASP A 68 8.75 -19.79 -1.92
CA ASP A 68 9.20 -18.96 -0.80
C ASP A 68 8.12 -17.93 -0.48
N GLN A 69 7.86 -17.71 0.82
CA GLN A 69 6.72 -16.91 1.23
C GLN A 69 6.99 -16.14 2.52
N TRP A 70 6.38 -14.95 2.59
CA TRP A 70 6.43 -14.06 3.76
C TRP A 70 5.02 -13.60 4.10
N LEU A 71 4.58 -13.83 5.32
CA LEU A 71 3.32 -13.30 5.86
C LEU A 71 3.61 -11.99 6.56
N TYR A 72 2.96 -10.91 6.13
CA TYR A 72 3.07 -9.59 6.73
C TYR A 72 1.74 -9.14 7.31
N THR A 73 1.80 -8.32 8.38
CA THR A 73 0.75 -7.39 8.71
C THR A 73 1.00 -6.09 7.96
N PHE A 74 -0.04 -5.55 7.35
CA PHE A 74 -0.08 -4.23 6.70
C PHE A 74 -1.03 -3.33 7.46
N ILE A 75 -0.65 -2.06 7.65
CA ILE A 75 -1.52 -1.02 8.20
C ILE A 75 -1.52 0.13 7.21
N THR A 76 -2.70 0.51 6.73
CA THR A 76 -2.91 1.63 5.82
C THR A 76 -4.12 2.46 6.25
N PRO A 77 -4.18 3.76 5.91
CA PRO A 77 -5.36 4.58 6.19
C PRO A 77 -6.65 4.04 5.55
N GLN A 78 -6.52 3.42 4.37
CA GLN A 78 -7.65 2.96 3.56
C GLN A 78 -8.29 1.68 4.11
N PHE A 79 -7.47 0.71 4.54
CA PHE A 79 -7.95 -0.62 4.93
C PHE A 79 -7.75 -0.95 6.41
N GLY A 80 -7.04 -0.05 7.17
CA GLY A 80 -6.66 -0.34 8.55
C GLY A 80 -5.59 -1.43 8.60
N GLU A 81 -5.69 -2.33 9.59
CA GLU A 81 -4.78 -3.46 9.76
C GLU A 81 -5.31 -4.68 9.01
N ASP A 82 -4.45 -5.29 8.20
CA ASP A 82 -4.72 -6.53 7.49
C ASP A 82 -3.46 -7.39 7.38
N SER A 83 -3.60 -8.64 6.95
CA SER A 83 -2.48 -9.56 6.77
C SER A 83 -2.44 -10.10 5.36
N THR A 84 -1.26 -10.04 4.75
CA THR A 84 -1.04 -10.47 3.36
C THR A 84 0.18 -11.38 3.28
N ARG A 85 0.04 -12.46 2.50
CA ARG A 85 1.13 -13.39 2.21
C ARG A 85 1.68 -13.13 0.83
N LEU A 86 2.94 -12.69 0.78
CA LEU A 86 3.75 -12.61 -0.43
C LEU A 86 4.32 -13.97 -0.75
N VAL A 87 4.33 -14.35 -2.02
CA VAL A 87 4.83 -15.64 -2.50
C VAL A 87 5.64 -15.43 -3.76
N VAL A 88 6.78 -16.09 -3.87
CA VAL A 88 7.52 -16.22 -5.13
C VAL A 88 6.75 -17.19 -6.02
N ALA A 89 6.03 -16.65 -7.01
CA ALA A 89 5.13 -17.40 -7.87
C ALA A 89 5.82 -17.99 -9.10
N ASP A 90 6.90 -17.33 -9.57
CA ASP A 90 7.60 -17.72 -10.79
C ASP A 90 9.06 -17.24 -10.72
N VAL A 91 9.97 -17.98 -11.38
CA VAL A 91 11.38 -17.66 -11.50
C VAL A 91 11.75 -17.71 -12.98
N ARG A 92 12.06 -16.54 -13.54
CA ARG A 92 12.41 -16.38 -14.96
C ARG A 92 13.88 -16.14 -15.10
N GLU A 93 14.66 -17.21 -15.11
CA GLU A 93 16.13 -17.14 -15.17
C GLU A 93 16.64 -16.42 -16.42
N ASP A 94 16.01 -16.64 -17.58
CA ASP A 94 16.38 -16.00 -18.83
C ASP A 94 16.19 -14.47 -18.81
N ASP A 95 15.21 -13.98 -18.03
CA ASP A 95 14.91 -12.57 -17.84
C ASP A 95 15.64 -11.98 -16.60
N GLY A 96 16.23 -12.80 -15.74
CA GLY A 96 16.81 -12.41 -14.46
C GLY A 96 15.77 -11.90 -13.45
N LEU A 97 14.57 -12.48 -13.43
CA LEU A 97 13.42 -11.98 -12.66
C LEU A 97 12.79 -13.04 -11.77
N PHE A 98 12.44 -12.62 -10.55
CA PHE A 98 11.41 -13.24 -9.72
C PHE A 98 10.06 -12.57 -9.99
N MET A 99 8.99 -13.35 -9.86
CA MET A 99 7.62 -12.86 -9.87
C MET A 99 6.98 -13.06 -8.49
N LEU A 100 6.68 -11.97 -7.79
CA LEU A 100 6.00 -12.01 -6.51
C LEU A 100 4.50 -11.76 -6.69
N GLY A 101 3.71 -12.62 -6.08
CA GLY A 101 2.25 -12.46 -6.00
C GLY A 101 1.74 -12.62 -4.59
N ILE A 102 0.42 -12.61 -4.44
CA ILE A 102 -0.32 -12.69 -3.18
C ILE A 102 -1.15 -13.98 -3.18
N SER A 103 -1.24 -14.65 -2.03
CA SER A 103 -2.01 -15.88 -1.87
C SER A 103 -3.55 -15.71 -1.87
N SER A 104 -4.06 -14.49 -2.03
CA SER A 104 -5.48 -14.16 -2.03
C SER A 104 -5.81 -13.23 -3.19
N GLU A 105 -6.82 -13.58 -3.98
CA GLU A 105 -7.29 -12.74 -5.08
C GLU A 105 -7.86 -11.41 -4.58
N GLY A 106 -8.62 -11.41 -3.49
CA GLY A 106 -9.16 -10.18 -2.89
C GLY A 106 -8.05 -9.21 -2.45
N GLU A 107 -6.94 -9.73 -1.92
CA GLU A 107 -5.77 -8.90 -1.60
C GLU A 107 -5.14 -8.32 -2.86
N ALA A 108 -5.01 -9.11 -3.93
CA ALA A 108 -4.48 -8.64 -5.20
C ALA A 108 -5.35 -7.52 -5.81
N GLN A 109 -6.68 -7.63 -5.67
CA GLN A 109 -7.62 -6.59 -6.07
C GLN A 109 -7.45 -5.31 -5.25
N ARG A 110 -7.32 -5.40 -3.92
CA ARG A 110 -7.04 -4.22 -3.07
C ARG A 110 -5.76 -3.51 -3.50
N HIS A 111 -4.69 -4.27 -3.75
CA HIS A 111 -3.43 -3.71 -4.24
C HIS A 111 -3.55 -3.03 -5.60
N ALA A 112 -4.46 -3.46 -6.45
CA ALA A 112 -4.66 -2.86 -7.76
C ALA A 112 -5.19 -1.41 -7.67
N VAL A 113 -6.04 -1.10 -6.69
CA VAL A 113 -6.61 0.24 -6.50
C VAL A 113 -5.88 1.09 -5.49
N ILE A 114 -5.26 0.45 -4.47
CA ILE A 114 -4.43 1.13 -3.46
C ILE A 114 -3.08 0.44 -3.44
N ASN A 115 -2.09 1.02 -4.07
CA ASN A 115 -0.74 0.47 -4.14
C ASN A 115 -0.06 0.54 -2.77
N HIS A 116 -0.38 -0.39 -1.88
CA HIS A 116 0.14 -0.46 -0.52
C HIS A 116 1.17 -1.59 -0.31
N ASN A 117 1.50 -2.35 -1.36
CA ASN A 117 2.60 -3.30 -1.32
C ASN A 117 3.52 -3.09 -2.53
N PRO A 118 4.60 -2.33 -2.35
CA PRO A 118 5.48 -1.95 -3.46
C PRO A 118 6.32 -3.11 -4.02
N PHE A 119 6.32 -4.29 -3.38
CA PHE A 119 7.16 -5.42 -3.75
C PHE A 119 6.49 -6.44 -4.67
N LEU A 120 5.24 -6.19 -5.06
CA LEU A 120 4.50 -7.10 -5.93
C LEU A 120 4.95 -7.02 -7.39
N GLY A 121 4.86 -8.16 -8.07
CA GLY A 121 5.18 -8.30 -9.48
C GLY A 121 6.65 -8.64 -9.70
N ARG A 122 7.32 -7.90 -10.57
CA ARG A 122 8.69 -8.18 -10.98
C ARG A 122 9.70 -7.69 -9.94
N VAL A 123 10.65 -8.57 -9.61
CA VAL A 123 11.82 -8.25 -8.78
C VAL A 123 13.06 -8.81 -9.47
N THR A 124 14.14 -8.03 -9.60
CA THR A 124 15.35 -8.50 -10.27
C THR A 124 16.12 -9.49 -9.41
N MET A 125 16.80 -10.46 -10.04
CA MET A 125 17.63 -11.45 -9.33
C MET A 125 18.96 -10.88 -8.86
N ASP A 126 19.49 -9.88 -9.56
CA ASP A 126 20.83 -9.32 -9.34
C ASP A 126 20.92 -8.27 -8.23
N GLY A 127 19.79 -7.82 -7.68
CA GLY A 127 19.80 -6.80 -6.64
C GLY A 127 18.47 -6.64 -5.91
N LEU A 128 17.48 -7.51 -6.17
CA LEU A 128 16.11 -7.44 -5.68
C LEU A 128 15.46 -6.08 -5.97
N SER A 129 15.83 -5.44 -7.08
CA SER A 129 15.18 -4.20 -7.51
C SER A 129 13.72 -4.45 -7.83
N VAL A 130 12.84 -3.61 -7.30
CA VAL A 130 11.40 -3.67 -7.56
C VAL A 130 11.04 -2.76 -8.73
N TYR A 131 9.93 -3.02 -9.40
CA TYR A 131 9.55 -2.23 -10.57
C TYR A 131 8.53 -1.15 -10.20
N GLU A 132 8.88 0.09 -10.49
CA GLU A 132 7.99 1.26 -10.44
C GLU A 132 7.92 1.90 -11.83
N ASN A 133 6.72 2.13 -12.34
CA ASN A 133 6.50 2.71 -13.68
C ASN A 133 7.24 1.99 -14.82
N GLY A 134 7.43 0.68 -14.70
CA GLY A 134 8.09 -0.16 -15.70
C GLY A 134 9.61 -0.24 -15.58
N GLU A 135 10.24 0.53 -14.70
CA GLU A 135 11.68 0.58 -14.49
C GLU A 135 12.08 -0.08 -13.15
N PRO A 136 13.19 -0.84 -13.11
CA PRO A 136 13.68 -1.44 -11.88
C PRO A 136 14.27 -0.37 -10.97
N GLN A 137 13.86 -0.37 -9.69
CA GLN A 137 14.30 0.57 -8.68
C GLN A 137 15.13 -0.16 -7.63
N PRO A 138 16.38 0.27 -7.37
CA PRO A 138 17.29 -0.37 -6.42
C PRO A 138 16.91 -0.02 -4.97
N VAL A 139 15.78 -0.56 -4.50
CA VAL A 139 15.34 -0.34 -3.11
C VAL A 139 16.36 -0.91 -2.12
N PHE A 140 17.03 -2.00 -2.49
CA PHE A 140 18.11 -2.61 -1.72
C PHE A 140 19.46 -2.32 -2.38
N ASN A 141 20.48 -2.09 -1.58
CA ASN A 141 21.80 -1.70 -2.07
C ASN A 141 22.88 -2.74 -1.67
N PHE A 142 22.88 -3.85 -2.38
CA PHE A 142 23.89 -4.91 -2.18
C PHE A 142 25.22 -4.60 -2.91
N PRO A 143 26.38 -4.93 -2.31
CA PRO A 143 26.57 -5.40 -0.93
C PRO A 143 26.28 -4.26 0.08
N TRP A 144 25.75 -4.62 1.24
CA TRP A 144 25.44 -3.66 2.28
C TRP A 144 26.68 -3.08 2.94
N GLU A 145 26.75 -1.75 3.03
CA GLU A 145 27.81 -1.01 3.71
C GLU A 145 27.20 0.09 4.56
N ALA A 146 27.56 0.18 5.84
CA ALA A 146 27.06 1.23 6.74
C ALA A 146 27.51 2.62 6.26
N GLY A 147 26.59 3.57 6.24
CA GLY A 147 26.79 4.94 5.75
C GLY A 147 26.72 5.06 4.22
N ASN A 148 26.51 3.97 3.48
CA ASN A 148 26.31 4.04 2.03
C ASN A 148 24.99 4.75 1.70
N THR A 149 24.97 5.52 0.63
CA THR A 149 23.81 6.31 0.17
C THR A 149 23.48 6.02 -1.28
N TRP A 150 22.19 5.96 -1.60
CA TRP A 150 21.71 5.77 -2.97
C TRP A 150 20.34 6.42 -3.15
N ALA A 151 19.84 6.41 -4.39
CA ALA A 151 18.53 6.93 -4.71
C ALA A 151 17.70 5.88 -5.44
N PHE A 152 16.39 5.88 -5.20
CA PHE A 152 15.42 5.04 -5.90
C PHE A 152 14.04 5.71 -5.91
N ARG A 153 13.15 5.23 -6.76
CA ARG A 153 11.75 5.63 -6.77
C ARG A 153 10.88 4.51 -6.21
N LEU A 154 9.93 4.85 -5.34
CA LEU A 154 9.00 3.89 -4.75
C LEU A 154 7.77 4.63 -4.22
N LEU A 155 6.57 4.04 -4.39
CA LEU A 155 5.31 4.62 -3.90
C LEU A 155 5.07 6.05 -4.43
N GLY A 156 5.46 6.29 -5.69
CA GLY A 156 5.32 7.59 -6.34
C GLY A 156 6.34 8.66 -5.93
N GLN A 157 7.22 8.36 -4.96
CA GLN A 157 8.21 9.29 -4.41
C GLN A 157 9.63 8.97 -4.88
N ASP A 158 10.46 10.02 -5.06
CA ASP A 158 11.90 9.90 -5.28
C ASP A 158 12.62 9.97 -3.93
N TRP A 159 13.28 8.87 -3.55
CA TRP A 159 13.93 8.68 -2.27
C TRP A 159 15.44 8.87 -2.34
N SER A 160 16.01 9.52 -1.32
CA SER A 160 17.43 9.49 -0.98
C SER A 160 17.60 8.66 0.28
N ALA A 161 18.24 7.51 0.15
CA ALA A 161 18.38 6.50 1.19
C ALA A 161 19.79 6.43 1.77
N THR A 162 19.89 5.97 2.99
CA THR A 162 21.15 5.71 3.70
C THR A 162 21.05 4.41 4.48
N THR A 163 22.10 3.60 4.44
CA THR A 163 22.27 2.48 5.37
C THR A 163 22.72 3.03 6.71
N ASP A 164 21.82 3.08 7.69
CA ASP A 164 22.11 3.66 9.02
C ASP A 164 22.96 2.74 9.88
N ASN A 165 22.60 1.44 9.87
CA ASN A 165 23.24 0.46 10.75
C ASN A 165 23.18 -0.94 10.13
N ILE A 166 24.23 -1.72 10.43
CA ILE A 166 24.30 -3.16 10.15
C ILE A 166 24.61 -3.86 11.48
N TYR A 167 23.71 -4.70 11.92
CA TYR A 167 23.87 -5.41 13.18
C TYR A 167 23.14 -6.74 13.16
N ASN A 168 23.84 -7.81 13.55
CA ASN A 168 23.27 -9.16 13.74
C ASN A 168 22.52 -9.71 12.52
N GLY A 169 23.07 -9.50 11.30
CA GLY A 169 22.45 -9.96 10.04
C GLY A 169 21.24 -9.13 9.62
N GLU A 170 21.04 -7.95 10.21
CA GLU A 170 19.99 -7.00 9.85
C GLU A 170 20.59 -5.66 9.42
N VAL A 171 19.94 -5.03 8.46
CA VAL A 171 20.29 -3.72 7.92
C VAL A 171 19.13 -2.76 8.14
N THR A 172 19.41 -1.66 8.82
CA THR A 172 18.45 -0.56 8.97
C THR A 172 18.73 0.51 7.93
N VAL A 173 17.70 0.91 7.21
CA VAL A 173 17.75 1.95 6.18
C VAL A 173 16.75 3.03 6.51
N SER A 174 17.19 4.29 6.38
CA SER A 174 16.31 5.45 6.35
C SER A 174 16.39 6.14 4.99
N ALA A 175 15.28 6.70 4.54
CA ALA A 175 15.20 7.48 3.32
C ALA A 175 14.25 8.66 3.49
N SER A 176 14.52 9.74 2.75
CA SER A 176 13.66 10.91 2.70
C SER A 176 13.42 11.33 1.27
N SER A 177 12.23 11.85 0.98
CA SER A 177 11.89 12.43 -0.33
C SER A 177 12.10 13.95 -0.33
N THR A 178 12.14 14.55 -1.53
CA THR A 178 12.19 16.01 -1.69
C THR A 178 10.94 16.72 -1.19
N GLU A 179 9.82 16.00 -1.07
CA GLU A 179 8.55 16.50 -0.52
C GLU A 179 8.47 16.38 1.00
N GLY A 180 9.52 15.84 1.65
CA GLY A 180 9.61 15.70 3.09
C GLY A 180 9.02 14.41 3.66
N HIS A 181 8.58 13.48 2.79
CA HIS A 181 8.16 12.14 3.22
C HIS A 181 9.33 11.36 3.83
N GLN A 182 9.03 10.45 4.75
CA GLN A 182 9.99 9.60 5.43
C GLN A 182 9.69 8.13 5.14
N LEU A 183 10.73 7.38 4.80
CA LEU A 183 10.67 5.94 4.64
C LEU A 183 11.76 5.29 5.48
N SER A 184 11.43 4.25 6.21
CA SER A 184 12.43 3.43 6.89
C SER A 184 12.10 1.96 6.76
N TYR A 185 13.10 1.11 6.70
CA TYR A 185 12.89 -0.33 6.69
C TYR A 185 14.08 -1.08 7.30
N VAL A 186 13.81 -2.31 7.70
CA VAL A 186 14.81 -3.27 8.16
C VAL A 186 14.82 -4.45 7.21
N PHE A 187 15.96 -4.72 6.57
CA PHE A 187 16.22 -5.93 5.80
C PHE A 187 16.90 -6.96 6.69
N SER A 188 16.55 -8.24 6.57
CA SER A 188 17.18 -9.32 7.29
C SER A 188 17.74 -10.37 6.34
N GLY A 189 19.04 -10.66 6.41
CA GLY A 189 19.68 -11.73 5.65
C GLY A 189 19.08 -13.10 5.97
N ARG A 190 18.76 -13.37 7.25
CA ARG A 190 18.11 -14.61 7.68
C ARG A 190 16.72 -14.81 7.06
N GLN A 191 15.94 -13.73 6.95
CA GLN A 191 14.61 -13.77 6.32
C GLN A 191 14.71 -13.65 4.79
N GLY A 192 15.86 -13.20 4.29
CA GLY A 192 16.08 -12.93 2.87
C GLY A 192 15.17 -11.84 2.32
N PHE A 193 14.57 -11.01 3.18
CA PHE A 193 13.68 -9.93 2.79
C PHE A 193 13.44 -8.92 3.95
N ILE A 194 12.47 -8.04 3.79
CA ILE A 194 12.12 -6.99 4.76
C ILE A 194 11.48 -7.59 6.01
N MET A 195 11.95 -7.14 7.19
CA MET A 195 11.32 -7.39 8.48
C MET A 195 10.23 -6.38 8.80
N SER A 196 10.49 -5.12 8.48
CA SER A 196 9.55 -4.02 8.70
C SER A 196 9.78 -2.91 7.69
N LEU A 197 8.74 -2.18 7.36
CA LEU A 197 8.78 -0.96 6.57
C LEU A 197 7.78 0.03 7.15
N LEU A 198 8.15 1.30 7.22
CA LEU A 198 7.31 2.42 7.61
C LEU A 198 7.47 3.54 6.60
N TRP A 199 6.36 4.00 6.03
CA TRP A 199 6.28 5.20 5.21
C TRP A 199 5.31 6.19 5.84
N ALA A 200 5.80 7.41 6.10
CA ALA A 200 4.99 8.53 6.58
C ALA A 200 5.14 9.72 5.62
N ASP A 201 4.11 10.55 5.53
CA ASP A 201 4.18 11.80 4.79
C ASP A 201 4.96 12.90 5.55
N ASN A 202 5.00 14.10 4.98
CA ASN A 202 5.69 15.24 5.55
C ASN A 202 5.03 15.83 6.81
N GLU A 203 3.80 15.43 7.12
CA GLU A 203 3.07 15.77 8.35
C GLU A 203 3.24 14.68 9.42
N GLY A 204 3.89 13.56 9.08
CA GLY A 204 4.11 12.41 9.94
C GLY A 204 2.91 11.45 9.99
N VAL A 205 1.97 11.57 9.06
CA VAL A 205 0.87 10.62 8.92
C VAL A 205 1.40 9.34 8.28
N VAL A 206 1.16 8.21 8.93
CA VAL A 206 1.58 6.89 8.42
C VAL A 206 0.68 6.48 7.26
N ASN A 207 1.28 6.35 6.08
CA ASN A 207 0.61 5.88 4.87
C ASN A 207 0.73 4.37 4.67
N LEU A 208 1.84 3.78 5.15
CA LEU A 208 2.06 2.34 5.10
C LEU A 208 2.94 1.89 6.25
N GLN A 209 2.53 0.86 6.95
CA GLN A 209 3.37 0.09 7.84
C GLN A 209 3.29 -1.39 7.46
N MET A 210 4.44 -2.02 7.29
CA MET A 210 4.55 -3.47 7.09
C MET A 210 5.37 -4.08 8.23
N SER A 211 4.95 -5.24 8.70
CA SER A 211 5.68 -6.00 9.72
C SER A 211 5.63 -7.49 9.39
N LEU A 212 6.79 -8.14 9.29
CA LEU A 212 6.89 -9.56 9.03
C LEU A 212 6.39 -10.35 10.24
N ILE A 213 5.42 -11.23 10.00
CA ILE A 213 4.92 -12.18 11.00
C ILE A 213 5.71 -13.49 10.90
N GLN A 214 5.88 -14.00 9.68
CA GLN A 214 6.45 -15.33 9.44
C GLN A 214 7.05 -15.41 8.04
N LYS A 215 8.21 -16.09 7.93
CA LYS A 215 8.75 -16.62 6.68
C LYS A 215 8.55 -18.14 6.65
N ASP A 216 8.24 -18.67 5.48
CA ASP A 216 8.14 -20.11 5.25
C ASP A 216 8.55 -20.42 3.79
N THR A 217 8.61 -21.70 3.43
CA THR A 217 8.95 -22.19 2.09
C THR A 217 7.95 -23.24 1.63
N GLY A 218 7.92 -23.54 0.33
CA GLY A 218 7.11 -24.62 -0.20
C GLY A 218 5.61 -24.31 -0.17
N TYR A 219 5.23 -23.05 -0.40
CA TYR A 219 3.82 -22.67 -0.57
C TYR A 219 3.20 -23.49 -1.69
N THR A 220 1.99 -23.98 -1.46
CA THR A 220 1.16 -24.66 -2.46
C THR A 220 -0.22 -24.00 -2.46
N GLY A 221 -0.74 -23.67 -3.65
CA GLY A 221 -2.03 -23.03 -3.85
C GLY A 221 -1.98 -21.94 -4.90
N ASP A 222 -3.06 -21.19 -5.01
CA ASP A 222 -3.15 -20.13 -6.00
C ASP A 222 -2.43 -18.87 -5.53
N VAL A 223 -1.78 -18.18 -6.47
CA VAL A 223 -1.07 -16.93 -6.27
C VAL A 223 -1.54 -15.94 -7.34
N PHE A 224 -1.80 -14.71 -6.96
CA PHE A 224 -2.35 -13.69 -7.82
C PHE A 224 -1.46 -12.44 -7.86
N PHE A 225 -1.39 -11.81 -9.02
CA PHE A 225 -0.81 -10.48 -9.21
C PHE A 225 -1.67 -9.69 -10.19
N TYR A 226 -2.08 -8.50 -9.77
CA TYR A 226 -2.83 -7.56 -10.58
C TYR A 226 -1.92 -6.40 -10.96
N ARG A 227 -1.52 -6.34 -12.25
CA ARG A 227 -0.79 -5.19 -12.76
C ARG A 227 -1.78 -4.11 -13.11
N ALA A 228 -1.84 -3.07 -12.30
CA ALA A 228 -2.85 -2.05 -12.41
C ALA A 228 -2.32 -0.74 -13.01
N GLY A 229 -3.26 0.05 -13.52
CA GLY A 229 -3.08 1.45 -13.89
C GLY A 229 -4.28 2.26 -13.45
N ASP A 230 -4.03 3.43 -12.86
CA ASP A 230 -5.08 4.32 -12.37
C ASP A 230 -5.89 4.88 -13.54
N LEU A 231 -7.21 4.79 -13.44
CA LEU A 231 -8.16 5.35 -14.40
C LEU A 231 -8.95 6.50 -13.79
N HIS A 232 -9.22 6.45 -12.48
CA HIS A 232 -10.00 7.45 -11.78
C HIS A 232 -9.65 7.48 -10.29
N ASP A 233 -9.51 8.68 -9.71
CA ASP A 233 -9.30 8.90 -8.28
C ASP A 233 -9.89 10.27 -7.92
N ASN A 234 -11.08 10.29 -7.31
CA ASN A 234 -11.74 11.55 -6.96
C ASN A 234 -12.52 11.47 -5.64
N LEU A 235 -12.39 12.53 -4.85
CA LEU A 235 -13.14 12.78 -3.62
C LEU A 235 -14.27 13.76 -3.91
N TYR A 236 -15.50 13.30 -3.73
CA TYR A 236 -16.72 14.10 -3.93
C TYR A 236 -17.27 14.54 -2.58
N GLU A 237 -17.34 15.83 -2.36
CA GLU A 237 -17.81 16.48 -1.13
C GLU A 237 -18.93 17.51 -1.40
N GLU A 238 -19.36 17.66 -2.66
CA GLU A 238 -20.37 18.62 -3.06
C GLU A 238 -21.78 18.11 -2.71
N ASN A 239 -22.51 18.90 -1.94
CA ASN A 239 -23.82 18.54 -1.42
C ASN A 239 -24.96 19.15 -2.25
N ASP A 240 -26.13 18.49 -2.20
CA ASP A 240 -27.39 18.93 -2.83
C ASP A 240 -27.33 19.10 -4.36
N GLN A 241 -26.39 18.44 -5.00
CA GLN A 241 -26.21 18.45 -6.45
C GLN A 241 -26.16 17.03 -7.00
N GLU A 242 -26.56 16.89 -8.25
CA GLU A 242 -26.26 15.74 -9.07
C GLU A 242 -24.91 15.99 -9.75
N ILE A 243 -23.93 15.15 -9.45
CA ILE A 243 -22.57 15.24 -9.97
C ILE A 243 -22.46 14.26 -11.13
N TYR A 244 -21.93 14.75 -12.24
CA TYR A 244 -21.60 13.95 -13.42
C TYR A 244 -20.11 14.01 -13.63
N ASP A 245 -19.50 12.82 -13.72
CA ASP A 245 -18.08 12.66 -14.01
C ASP A 245 -17.89 11.46 -14.95
N SER A 246 -16.68 11.23 -15.46
CA SER A 246 -16.39 10.09 -16.31
C SER A 246 -14.91 9.71 -16.26
N PHE A 247 -14.62 8.47 -16.63
CA PHE A 247 -13.27 8.03 -16.92
C PHE A 247 -13.26 7.20 -18.21
N PHE A 248 -12.09 7.11 -18.83
CA PHE A 248 -11.87 6.34 -20.05
C PHE A 248 -11.12 5.06 -19.74
N ASP A 249 -11.69 3.93 -20.15
CA ASP A 249 -10.99 2.66 -20.23
C ASP A 249 -10.32 2.56 -21.62
N GLU A 250 -9.07 2.98 -21.70
CA GLU A 250 -8.26 2.91 -22.92
C GLU A 250 -7.52 1.56 -23.06
N GLY A 251 -7.66 0.65 -22.08
CA GLY A 251 -6.86 -0.54 -21.94
C GLY A 251 -5.44 -0.24 -21.42
N TYR A 252 -4.65 -1.29 -21.24
CA TYR A 252 -3.26 -1.18 -20.82
C TYR A 252 -2.38 -0.56 -21.91
N SER A 253 -2.69 -0.87 -23.17
CA SER A 253 -2.06 -0.30 -24.36
C SER A 253 -3.06 -0.30 -25.50
N PRO A 254 -2.79 0.36 -26.64
CA PRO A 254 -3.70 0.40 -27.79
C PRO A 254 -4.13 -0.97 -28.34
N ASN A 255 -3.40 -2.03 -27.99
CA ASN A 255 -3.65 -3.39 -28.45
C ASN A 255 -3.93 -4.40 -27.32
N GLU A 256 -4.00 -3.95 -26.08
CA GLU A 256 -4.18 -4.80 -24.91
C GLU A 256 -5.20 -4.14 -23.95
N ALA A 257 -6.43 -4.69 -23.95
CA ALA A 257 -7.46 -4.26 -23.01
C ALA A 257 -7.11 -4.72 -21.58
N TRP A 258 -7.66 -4.04 -20.58
CA TRP A 258 -7.63 -4.55 -19.21
C TRP A 258 -8.46 -5.84 -19.10
N ASP A 259 -8.03 -6.78 -18.29
CA ASP A 259 -8.79 -7.98 -17.99
C ASP A 259 -10.03 -7.65 -17.13
N THR A 260 -9.89 -6.67 -16.25
CA THR A 260 -10.96 -6.20 -15.36
C THR A 260 -10.68 -4.76 -14.91
N LEU A 261 -11.72 -4.08 -14.43
CA LEU A 261 -11.57 -2.85 -13.66
C LEU A 261 -11.81 -3.15 -12.19
N VAL A 262 -10.95 -2.63 -11.33
CA VAL A 262 -11.08 -2.74 -9.87
C VAL A 262 -11.49 -1.38 -9.32
N TRP A 263 -12.49 -1.35 -8.44
CA TRP A 263 -12.95 -0.13 -7.79
C TRP A 263 -12.75 -0.20 -6.28
N TYR A 264 -12.60 0.97 -5.68
CA TYR A 264 -12.52 1.21 -4.24
C TYR A 264 -13.47 2.34 -3.86
N LEU A 265 -14.13 2.21 -2.71
CA LEU A 265 -15.00 3.22 -2.12
C LEU A 265 -14.65 3.45 -0.65
N ASP A 266 -14.60 4.74 -0.29
CA ASP A 266 -14.67 5.22 1.09
C ASP A 266 -15.80 6.26 1.17
N VAL A 267 -16.79 6.00 2.01
CA VAL A 267 -18.04 6.78 2.06
C VAL A 267 -18.41 7.11 3.48
N GLU A 268 -18.76 8.34 3.71
CA GLU A 268 -19.43 8.80 4.94
C GLU A 268 -20.63 9.66 4.57
N ILE A 269 -21.78 9.36 5.15
CA ILE A 269 -23.03 10.08 4.94
C ILE A 269 -23.44 10.75 6.24
N ASP A 270 -23.74 12.05 6.18
CA ASP A 270 -24.18 12.88 7.30
C ASP A 270 -25.31 12.19 8.09
N ASP A 271 -25.18 12.14 9.42
CA ASP A 271 -26.15 11.55 10.34
C ASP A 271 -27.38 12.43 10.61
N LYS A 272 -27.41 13.67 10.05
CA LYS A 272 -28.48 14.65 10.21
C LYS A 272 -29.39 14.78 8.99
N GLY A 273 -29.68 13.66 8.34
CA GLY A 273 -30.57 13.63 7.18
C GLY A 273 -29.87 13.43 5.84
N GLY A 274 -28.60 12.98 5.87
CA GLY A 274 -27.82 12.72 4.68
C GLY A 274 -28.34 11.54 3.86
N SER A 275 -27.99 11.52 2.59
CA SER A 275 -28.17 10.39 1.68
C SER A 275 -27.19 10.47 0.51
N GLY A 276 -26.95 9.35 -0.15
CA GLY A 276 -26.10 9.32 -1.33
C GLY A 276 -26.48 8.20 -2.29
N THR A 277 -26.22 8.42 -3.57
CA THR A 277 -26.26 7.36 -4.61
C THR A 277 -25.06 7.51 -5.51
N LEU A 278 -24.51 6.38 -5.96
CA LEU A 278 -23.44 6.30 -6.95
C LEU A 278 -23.83 5.29 -8.01
N THR A 279 -23.64 5.63 -9.28
CA THR A 279 -23.77 4.70 -10.39
C THR A 279 -22.60 4.90 -11.36
N ILE A 280 -21.93 3.80 -11.73
CA ILE A 280 -21.01 3.77 -12.87
C ILE A 280 -21.75 3.08 -14.02
N SER A 281 -21.86 3.77 -15.15
CA SER A 281 -22.56 3.28 -16.35
C SER A 281 -21.59 3.20 -17.52
N ASP A 282 -21.61 2.07 -18.22
CA ASP A 282 -20.94 1.93 -19.50
C ASP A 282 -21.73 2.66 -20.60
N GLN A 283 -21.06 3.55 -21.32
CA GLN A 283 -21.69 4.37 -22.35
C GLN A 283 -21.87 3.61 -23.68
N GLN A 284 -21.26 2.44 -23.86
CA GLN A 284 -21.42 1.66 -25.09
C GLN A 284 -22.72 0.85 -25.10
N ASP A 285 -23.04 0.18 -23.98
CA ASP A 285 -24.22 -0.70 -23.90
C ASP A 285 -25.28 -0.24 -22.89
N GLY A 286 -25.02 0.86 -22.15
CA GLY A 286 -25.92 1.41 -21.16
C GLY A 286 -26.06 0.57 -19.89
N SER A 287 -25.21 -0.46 -19.70
CA SER A 287 -25.20 -1.23 -18.46
C SER A 287 -24.68 -0.39 -17.30
N SER A 288 -25.10 -0.75 -16.06
CA SER A 288 -24.64 -0.11 -14.84
C SER A 288 -24.00 -1.15 -13.93
N PRO A 289 -22.71 -1.47 -14.16
CA PRO A 289 -22.02 -2.56 -13.46
C PRO A 289 -21.78 -2.24 -11.96
N LEU A 290 -21.80 -0.99 -11.56
CA LEU A 290 -21.75 -0.58 -10.15
C LEU A 290 -22.89 0.38 -9.84
N SER A 291 -23.67 0.06 -8.82
CA SER A 291 -24.68 0.94 -8.25
C SER A 291 -24.71 0.80 -6.73
N ARG A 292 -24.71 1.92 -6.03
CA ARG A 292 -24.77 2.01 -4.57
C ARG A 292 -25.77 3.06 -4.14
N ALA A 293 -26.37 2.86 -2.97
CA ALA A 293 -27.24 3.83 -2.33
C ALA A 293 -27.02 3.79 -0.82
N TRP A 294 -26.87 4.95 -0.21
CA TRP A 294 -26.61 5.10 1.22
C TRP A 294 -27.67 5.99 1.86
N GLY A 295 -28.12 5.59 3.03
CA GLY A 295 -29.03 6.37 3.87
C GLY A 295 -28.29 7.17 4.93
N ASN A 296 -29.05 7.88 5.73
CA ASN A 296 -28.60 8.72 6.82
C ASN A 296 -27.62 8.00 7.77
N GLY A 297 -26.45 8.61 7.99
CA GLY A 297 -25.40 8.10 8.86
C GLY A 297 -24.71 6.81 8.37
N ALA A 298 -24.88 6.46 7.08
CA ALA A 298 -24.20 5.29 6.52
C ALA A 298 -22.70 5.56 6.35
N THR A 299 -21.91 4.53 6.60
CA THR A 299 -20.48 4.50 6.33
C THR A 299 -20.13 3.24 5.55
N GLU A 300 -19.27 3.37 4.56
CA GLU A 300 -18.72 2.25 3.78
C GLU A 300 -17.23 2.49 3.59
N LYS A 301 -16.41 1.95 4.50
CA LYS A 301 -14.98 2.22 4.53
C LYS A 301 -14.20 1.07 3.91
N GLY A 302 -13.37 1.39 2.89
CA GLY A 302 -12.46 0.44 2.28
C GLY A 302 -13.17 -0.69 1.52
N SER A 303 -14.38 -0.47 1.00
CA SER A 303 -15.02 -1.46 0.15
C SER A 303 -14.39 -1.44 -1.25
N PHE A 304 -14.30 -2.61 -1.87
CA PHE A 304 -13.71 -2.80 -3.18
C PHE A 304 -14.39 -3.94 -3.93
N GLY A 305 -14.11 -4.04 -5.21
CA GLY A 305 -14.59 -5.13 -6.06
C GLY A 305 -14.20 -4.91 -7.51
N THR A 306 -14.74 -5.75 -8.38
CA THR A 306 -14.45 -5.69 -9.81
C THR A 306 -15.69 -5.37 -10.64
N ILE A 307 -15.46 -4.73 -11.79
CA ILE A 307 -16.44 -4.59 -12.88
C ILE A 307 -15.77 -4.98 -14.20
N PRO A 308 -16.52 -5.46 -15.19
CA PRO A 308 -15.97 -5.81 -16.49
C PRO A 308 -15.26 -4.60 -17.13
N SER A 309 -14.06 -4.83 -17.68
CA SER A 309 -13.44 -3.87 -18.59
C SER A 309 -14.18 -3.90 -19.92
N LYS A 310 -14.49 -2.72 -20.43
CA LYS A 310 -15.04 -2.50 -21.75
C LYS A 310 -14.44 -1.21 -22.28
N THR A 311 -13.51 -1.33 -23.20
CA THR A 311 -12.83 -0.18 -23.79
C THR A 311 -13.83 0.93 -24.16
N GLY A 312 -13.66 2.11 -23.57
CA GLY A 312 -14.54 3.26 -23.83
C GLY A 312 -14.82 4.12 -22.60
N GLU A 313 -15.82 4.98 -22.74
CA GLU A 313 -16.22 5.92 -21.67
C GLU A 313 -17.14 5.22 -20.65
N HIS A 314 -16.80 5.37 -19.39
CA HIS A 314 -17.66 5.06 -18.24
C HIS A 314 -18.11 6.36 -17.58
N ARG A 315 -19.42 6.52 -17.44
CA ARG A 315 -20.01 7.68 -16.76
C ARG A 315 -20.29 7.40 -15.31
N ILE A 316 -19.89 8.33 -14.45
CA ILE A 316 -20.22 8.36 -13.04
C ILE A 316 -21.37 9.33 -12.85
N THR A 317 -22.42 8.87 -12.17
CA THR A 317 -23.51 9.71 -11.67
C THR A 317 -23.58 9.57 -10.17
N LEU A 318 -23.46 10.67 -9.44
CA LEU A 318 -23.45 10.71 -7.98
C LEU A 318 -24.42 11.77 -7.49
N THR A 319 -25.18 11.45 -6.44
CA THR A 319 -25.93 12.43 -5.66
C THR A 319 -25.49 12.34 -4.21
N LEU A 320 -25.25 13.48 -3.57
CA LEU A 320 -24.92 13.56 -2.15
C LEU A 320 -25.82 14.61 -1.49
N GLN A 321 -26.27 14.28 -0.26
CA GLN A 321 -26.99 15.19 0.63
C GLN A 321 -26.38 15.10 2.02
N GLY A 322 -26.35 16.25 2.73
CA GLY A 322 -25.79 16.37 4.07
C GLY A 322 -24.42 17.04 4.07
N GLU A 323 -24.23 17.95 5.03
CA GLU A 323 -23.09 18.89 5.08
C GLU A 323 -21.71 18.22 5.19
N THR A 324 -21.67 17.02 5.77
CA THR A 324 -20.43 16.25 6.00
C THR A 324 -20.34 14.99 5.16
N SER A 325 -21.26 14.80 4.20
CA SER A 325 -21.25 13.63 3.32
C SER A 325 -20.10 13.71 2.32
N PHE A 326 -19.41 12.58 2.11
CA PHE A 326 -18.43 12.43 1.04
C PHE A 326 -18.46 11.04 0.42
N VAL A 327 -17.96 10.93 -0.79
CA VAL A 327 -17.62 9.68 -1.48
C VAL A 327 -16.25 9.83 -2.10
N HIS A 328 -15.32 8.95 -1.73
CA HIS A 328 -14.04 8.79 -2.41
C HIS A 328 -14.12 7.54 -3.29
N LEU A 329 -14.04 7.73 -4.59
CA LEU A 329 -14.06 6.67 -5.59
C LEU A 329 -12.71 6.57 -6.28
N LYS A 330 -12.12 5.37 -6.27
CA LYS A 330 -11.00 5.03 -7.14
C LYS A 330 -11.40 3.92 -8.09
N VAL A 331 -10.87 3.96 -9.31
CA VAL A 331 -10.98 2.88 -10.29
C VAL A 331 -9.63 2.70 -10.96
N ALA A 332 -9.20 1.45 -11.02
CA ALA A 332 -7.98 1.05 -11.72
C ALA A 332 -8.29 -0.04 -12.74
N GLY A 333 -7.69 0.04 -13.92
CA GLY A 333 -7.63 -1.07 -14.86
C GLY A 333 -6.59 -2.08 -14.40
N ALA A 334 -6.85 -3.39 -14.54
CA ALA A 334 -5.94 -4.42 -14.11
C ALA A 334 -5.74 -5.53 -15.16
N LEU A 335 -4.47 -5.90 -15.39
CA LEU A 335 -4.06 -7.14 -16.04
C LEU A 335 -3.83 -8.19 -14.96
N VAL A 336 -4.56 -9.30 -15.07
CA VAL A 336 -4.54 -10.36 -14.07
C VAL A 336 -3.51 -11.42 -14.43
N ARG A 337 -2.69 -11.80 -13.49
CA ARG A 337 -1.80 -12.97 -13.58
C ARG A 337 -2.09 -13.88 -12.40
N SER A 338 -2.12 -15.17 -12.66
CA SER A 338 -2.29 -16.19 -11.62
C SER A 338 -1.40 -17.38 -11.88
N TRP A 339 -0.98 -18.03 -10.81
CA TRP A 339 -0.20 -19.27 -10.80
C TRP A 339 -0.83 -20.22 -9.79
N THR A 340 -0.73 -21.51 -10.05
CA THR A 340 -1.05 -22.57 -9.08
C THR A 340 0.23 -23.34 -8.80
N LEU A 341 0.72 -23.29 -7.56
CA LEU A 341 1.97 -23.90 -7.11
C LEU A 341 1.74 -25.26 -6.44
#